data_33ed1862dc9e2072feb8b4ca999e5898
#
_entry.id   33ed1862dc9e2072feb8b4ca999e5898
#
_cell.length_a   1.000
_cell.length_b   1.000
_cell.length_c   1.000
_cell.angle_alpha   90.00
_cell.angle_beta   90.00
_cell.angle_gamma   90.00
#
_symmetry.space_group_name_H-M   'P 1'
#
loop_
_entity.id
_entity.type
_entity.pdbx_description
1 polymer ?
#
loop_
_entity_poly.entity_id
_entity_poly.type
_entity_poly.pdbx_seq_one_letter_code
_entity_poly.pdbx_strand_id
1 'polypeptide(L)'
;VEEISEANIVIATPEKVKAIFRCQQDFFKDLSLVIMDEGHLLGGEKRQVGNEIFYEELRNFLKDFECKYLLLSAVLPNTDDLAKWLTDSANNTYHTDWRPSKQICGILNWDGVSVSMDWYKGNVISSFNRNFVVRYELPRKPRERKKHYYPKDKAEAIVETARKLESFGSTLIYVPIKKSCLTYAKAYAKSLEAEQ
;
A
#
# COMPACT_ATOMS: atom_id res chain seq x y z
N VAL A 1 -18.84 18.13 17.45
CA VAL A 1 -17.76 18.68 18.30
C VAL A 1 -17.98 18.23 19.74
N GLU A 2 -19.21 18.27 20.27
CA GLU A 2 -19.55 17.80 21.62
C GLU A 2 -19.27 16.27 21.78
N GLU A 3 -19.51 15.48 20.76
CA GLU A 3 -19.23 14.02 20.75
C GLU A 3 -17.76 13.65 20.94
N ILE A 4 -16.84 14.55 20.60
CA ILE A 4 -15.39 14.27 20.69
C ILE A 4 -14.90 14.49 22.13
N SER A 5 -15.48 15.43 22.87
CA SER A 5 -15.05 15.78 24.24
C SER A 5 -15.33 14.66 25.27
N GLU A 6 -16.27 13.78 24.99
CA GLU A 6 -16.61 12.64 25.85
C GLU A 6 -15.92 11.33 25.45
N ALA A 7 -15.16 11.34 24.32
CA ALA A 7 -14.53 10.14 23.81
C ALA A 7 -13.18 9.85 24.49
N ASN A 8 -13.02 8.63 24.98
CA ASN A 8 -11.73 8.16 25.52
C ASN A 8 -10.69 7.88 24.43
N ILE A 9 -11.14 7.56 23.21
CA ILE A 9 -10.28 7.28 22.05
C ILE A 9 -10.86 8.01 20.85
N VAL A 10 -10.02 8.78 20.16
CA VAL A 10 -10.37 9.47 18.92
C VAL A 10 -9.52 8.96 17.78
N ILE A 11 -10.13 8.48 16.71
CA ILE A 11 -9.48 8.05 15.47
C ILE A 11 -9.84 9.04 14.38
N ALA A 12 -8.85 9.72 13.82
CA ALA A 12 -9.07 10.73 12.79
C ALA A 12 -7.87 10.84 11.83
N THR A 13 -8.13 11.39 10.63
CA THR A 13 -7.03 11.72 9.70
C THR A 13 -6.25 12.93 10.20
N PRO A 14 -4.97 13.09 9.81
CA PRO A 14 -4.17 14.26 10.21
C PRO A 14 -4.84 15.58 9.90
N GLU A 15 -5.57 15.69 8.78
CA GLU A 15 -6.28 16.89 8.39
C GLU A 15 -7.42 17.25 9.36
N LYS A 16 -8.15 16.24 9.83
CA LYS A 16 -9.22 16.44 10.83
C LYS A 16 -8.63 16.83 12.19
N VAL A 17 -7.57 16.16 12.62
CA VAL A 17 -6.89 16.48 13.88
C VAL A 17 -6.36 17.91 13.86
N LYS A 18 -5.74 18.35 12.74
CA LYS A 18 -5.31 19.75 12.54
C LYS A 18 -6.46 20.75 12.66
N ALA A 19 -7.62 20.43 12.09
CA ALA A 19 -8.80 21.28 12.18
C ALA A 19 -9.30 21.39 13.61
N ILE A 20 -9.37 20.30 14.35
CA ILE A 20 -9.76 20.29 15.78
C ILE A 20 -8.74 21.07 16.60
N PHE A 21 -7.45 20.87 16.38
CA PHE A 21 -6.38 21.57 17.10
C PHE A 21 -6.45 23.08 16.95
N ARG A 22 -6.81 23.57 15.77
CA ARG A 22 -7.00 25.00 15.51
C ARG A 22 -8.22 25.61 16.19
N CYS A 23 -9.26 24.81 16.37
CA CYS A 23 -10.54 25.28 16.91
C CYS A 23 -10.68 25.04 18.42
N GLN A 24 -10.05 23.99 18.95
CA GLN A 24 -10.26 23.49 20.31
C GLN A 24 -8.99 22.90 20.90
N GLN A 25 -7.98 23.73 21.12
CA GLN A 25 -6.71 23.27 21.70
C GLN A 25 -6.87 22.69 23.11
N ASP A 26 -7.83 23.16 23.90
CA ASP A 26 -8.04 22.65 25.25
C ASP A 26 -8.36 21.15 25.28
N PHE A 27 -9.01 20.62 24.27
CA PHE A 27 -9.26 19.19 24.12
C PHE A 27 -7.98 18.34 24.14
N PHE A 28 -6.86 18.88 23.65
CA PHE A 28 -5.61 18.16 23.57
C PHE A 28 -4.84 18.09 24.88
N LYS A 29 -5.16 18.92 25.86
CA LYS A 29 -4.49 18.95 27.17
C LYS A 29 -4.67 17.67 27.97
N ASP A 30 -5.78 16.95 27.75
CA ASP A 30 -6.10 15.71 28.43
C ASP A 30 -5.58 14.45 27.71
N LEU A 31 -4.84 14.65 26.60
CA LEU A 31 -4.27 13.51 25.86
C LEU A 31 -3.10 12.89 26.63
N SER A 32 -3.20 11.60 26.90
CA SER A 32 -2.12 10.79 27.49
C SER A 32 -1.28 10.03 26.45
N LEU A 33 -1.81 9.82 25.24
CA LEU A 33 -1.14 9.10 24.16
C LEU A 33 -1.57 9.62 22.80
N VAL A 34 -0.60 9.90 21.93
CA VAL A 34 -0.78 10.18 20.52
C VAL A 34 -0.16 9.06 19.70
N ILE A 35 -0.97 8.38 18.89
CA ILE A 35 -0.52 7.33 17.97
C ILE A 35 -0.55 7.89 16.56
N MET A 36 0.61 7.88 15.90
CA MET A 36 0.78 8.25 14.49
C MET A 36 0.99 6.98 13.68
N ASP A 37 -0.03 6.59 12.92
CA ASP A 37 0.05 5.46 12.00
C ASP A 37 0.64 5.88 10.65
N GLU A 38 1.23 4.93 9.94
CA GLU A 38 1.89 5.14 8.65
C GLU A 38 3.00 6.21 8.70
N GLY A 39 3.91 6.08 9.66
CA GLY A 39 5.01 7.04 9.89
C GLY A 39 5.91 7.31 8.68
N HIS A 40 5.91 6.43 7.68
CA HIS A 40 6.60 6.66 6.40
C HIS A 40 5.99 7.81 5.58
N LEU A 41 4.80 8.29 5.95
CA LEU A 41 4.17 9.47 5.36
C LEU A 41 4.66 10.80 5.96
N LEU A 42 5.75 10.80 6.72
CA LEU A 42 6.46 12.00 7.18
C LEU A 42 7.58 12.35 6.20
N GLY A 43 7.73 13.63 5.89
CA GLY A 43 8.77 14.14 4.99
C GLY A 43 8.49 13.96 3.50
N GLY A 44 9.33 14.55 2.66
CA GLY A 44 9.35 14.36 1.19
C GLY A 44 8.32 15.18 0.41
N GLU A 45 7.06 14.81 0.41
CA GLU A 45 6.02 15.50 -0.36
C GLU A 45 5.36 16.64 0.44
N LYS A 46 4.80 17.64 -0.26
CA LYS A 46 4.18 18.83 0.36
C LYS A 46 3.14 18.49 1.46
N ARG A 47 2.33 17.43 1.24
CA ARG A 47 1.36 16.96 2.23
C ARG A 47 2.04 16.37 3.46
N GLN A 48 3.10 15.61 3.26
CA GLN A 48 3.89 14.93 4.28
C GLN A 48 4.64 15.95 5.15
N VAL A 49 5.28 16.94 4.55
CA VAL A 49 5.90 18.08 5.26
C VAL A 49 4.86 18.82 6.12
N GLY A 50 3.64 19.02 5.60
CA GLY A 50 2.56 19.62 6.37
C GLY A 50 2.10 18.79 7.58
N ASN A 51 2.25 17.46 7.52
CA ASN A 51 2.00 16.59 8.67
C ASN A 51 3.13 16.67 9.70
N GLU A 52 4.37 16.67 9.24
CA GLU A 52 5.56 16.81 10.10
C GLU A 52 5.53 18.12 10.91
N ILE A 53 5.26 19.25 10.25
CA ILE A 53 5.10 20.54 10.92
C ILE A 53 3.98 20.48 11.97
N PHE A 54 2.84 19.89 11.64
CA PHE A 54 1.74 19.77 12.58
C PHE A 54 2.08 18.90 13.80
N TYR A 55 2.77 17.78 13.59
CA TYR A 55 3.18 16.94 14.71
C TYR A 55 4.19 17.65 15.62
N GLU A 56 5.05 18.48 15.05
CA GLU A 56 5.94 19.34 15.83
C GLU A 56 5.18 20.43 16.61
N GLU A 57 4.16 21.06 15.99
CA GLU A 57 3.27 22.01 16.69
C GLU A 57 2.55 21.31 17.85
N LEU A 58 2.01 20.10 17.63
CA LEU A 58 1.31 19.34 18.65
C LEU A 58 2.26 18.90 19.77
N ARG A 59 3.47 18.45 19.44
CA ARG A 59 4.50 18.08 20.41
C ARG A 59 4.89 19.30 21.29
N ASN A 60 5.11 20.44 20.68
CA ASN A 60 5.42 21.67 21.40
C ASN A 60 4.28 22.14 22.31
N PHE A 61 3.04 21.99 21.86
CA PHE A 61 1.88 22.30 22.68
C PHE A 61 1.75 21.35 23.88
N LEU A 62 2.01 20.06 23.68
CA LEU A 62 1.87 19.03 24.70
C LEU A 62 3.12 18.81 25.58
N LYS A 63 4.21 19.58 25.39
CA LYS A 63 5.48 19.39 26.09
C LYS A 63 5.40 19.50 27.63
N ASP A 64 4.45 20.30 28.13
CA ASP A 64 4.23 20.51 29.55
C ASP A 64 3.15 19.57 30.13
N PHE A 65 2.65 18.64 29.31
CA PHE A 65 1.66 17.62 29.67
C PHE A 65 2.29 16.23 29.59
N GLU A 66 1.82 15.29 30.40
CA GLU A 66 2.32 13.89 30.42
C GLU A 66 1.77 13.08 29.23
N CYS A 67 2.05 13.52 28.00
CA CYS A 67 1.62 12.86 26.79
C CYS A 67 2.72 12.00 26.18
N LYS A 68 2.41 10.74 25.88
CA LYS A 68 3.32 9.82 25.19
C LYS A 68 3.06 9.82 23.70
N TYR A 69 4.10 9.47 22.92
CA TYR A 69 4.02 9.39 21.46
C TYR A 69 4.39 7.98 20.99
N LEU A 70 3.63 7.47 20.04
CA LEU A 70 3.91 6.20 19.37
C LEU A 70 3.79 6.42 17.86
N LEU A 71 4.87 6.16 17.12
CA LEU A 71 4.91 6.15 15.67
C LEU A 71 4.95 4.72 15.17
N LEU A 72 3.97 4.34 14.35
CA LEU A 72 3.88 3.02 13.73
C LEU A 72 4.19 3.14 12.24
N SER A 73 4.99 2.22 11.71
CA SER A 73 5.25 2.15 10.28
C SER A 73 5.75 0.78 9.84
N ALA A 74 5.42 0.40 8.61
CA ALA A 74 5.91 -0.82 8.01
C ALA A 74 7.37 -0.71 7.52
N VAL A 75 7.79 0.49 7.10
CA VAL A 75 9.13 0.75 6.55
C VAL A 75 9.57 2.17 6.94
N LEU A 76 10.58 2.24 7.79
CA LEU A 76 11.23 3.52 8.16
C LEU A 76 12.74 3.33 8.12
N PRO A 77 13.45 3.95 7.17
CA PRO A 77 14.91 3.83 7.09
C PRO A 77 15.66 4.63 8.18
N ASN A 78 14.99 5.62 8.80
CA ASN A 78 15.56 6.58 9.75
C ASN A 78 14.85 6.53 11.12
N THR A 79 14.59 5.34 11.63
CA THR A 79 13.86 5.11 12.90
C THR A 79 14.50 5.83 14.08
N ASP A 80 15.83 5.82 14.18
CA ASP A 80 16.57 6.41 15.30
C ASP A 80 16.43 7.93 15.34
N ASP A 81 16.45 8.58 14.17
CA ASP A 81 16.25 10.03 14.06
C ASP A 81 14.83 10.44 14.47
N LEU A 82 13.83 9.65 14.01
CA LEU A 82 12.43 9.87 14.36
C LEU A 82 12.17 9.61 15.85
N ALA A 83 12.75 8.57 16.42
CA ALA A 83 12.65 8.30 17.85
C ALA A 83 13.28 9.40 18.68
N LYS A 84 14.46 9.89 18.28
CA LYS A 84 15.11 11.04 18.92
C LYS A 84 14.26 12.31 18.82
N TRP A 85 13.68 12.55 17.67
CA TRP A 85 12.78 13.70 17.47
C TRP A 85 11.53 13.62 18.34
N LEU A 86 10.89 12.46 18.45
CA LEU A 86 9.62 12.30 19.18
C LEU A 86 9.81 12.16 20.70
N THR A 87 10.90 11.53 21.15
CA THR A 87 11.08 11.08 22.55
C THR A 87 12.38 11.55 23.18
N ASP A 88 13.15 12.39 22.49
CA ASP A 88 14.49 12.85 22.86
C ASP A 88 15.52 11.72 23.06
N SER A 89 15.20 10.49 22.63
CA SER A 89 16.07 9.31 22.73
C SER A 89 15.99 8.43 21.50
N ALA A 90 17.12 8.14 20.88
CA ALA A 90 17.22 7.18 19.76
C ALA A 90 16.99 5.72 20.20
N ASN A 91 17.05 5.42 21.49
CA ASN A 91 16.87 4.07 22.00
C ASN A 91 15.40 3.64 22.13
N ASN A 92 14.46 4.55 21.90
CA ASN A 92 13.02 4.27 21.96
C ASN A 92 12.49 3.73 20.65
N THR A 93 13.23 2.82 20.03
CA THR A 93 12.84 2.11 18.80
C THR A 93 12.56 0.64 19.07
N TYR A 94 11.56 0.10 18.42
CA TYR A 94 11.28 -1.33 18.40
C TYR A 94 11.14 -1.82 16.96
N HIS A 95 11.94 -2.78 16.58
CA HIS A 95 11.89 -3.39 15.26
C HIS A 95 11.58 -4.89 15.38
N THR A 96 10.72 -5.38 14.48
CA THR A 96 10.41 -6.81 14.39
C THR A 96 10.32 -7.25 12.93
N ASP A 97 10.94 -8.37 12.63
CA ASP A 97 10.83 -9.06 11.34
C ASP A 97 9.67 -10.07 11.33
N TRP A 98 8.96 -10.20 12.46
CA TRP A 98 7.83 -11.10 12.54
C TRP A 98 6.70 -10.67 11.59
N ARG A 99 6.20 -11.62 10.82
CA ARG A 99 5.06 -11.44 9.93
C ARG A 99 4.04 -12.55 10.15
N PRO A 100 2.75 -12.25 10.21
CA PRO A 100 1.69 -13.25 10.38
C PRO A 100 1.55 -14.17 9.16
N SER A 101 1.99 -13.72 7.98
CA SER A 101 1.92 -14.44 6.71
C SER A 101 3.27 -14.49 6.02
N LYS A 102 3.53 -15.59 5.32
CA LYS A 102 4.73 -15.75 4.50
C LYS A 102 4.64 -14.84 3.29
N GLN A 103 5.63 -13.98 3.11
CA GLN A 103 5.76 -13.14 1.92
C GLN A 103 6.59 -13.86 0.86
N ILE A 104 6.06 -13.97 -0.35
CA ILE A 104 6.75 -14.47 -1.53
C ILE A 104 6.67 -13.37 -2.59
N CYS A 105 7.82 -12.97 -3.12
CA CYS A 105 7.90 -11.99 -4.19
C CYS A 105 8.15 -12.70 -5.53
N GLY A 106 7.50 -12.22 -6.58
CA GLY A 106 7.72 -12.71 -7.94
C GLY A 106 7.82 -11.56 -8.92
N ILE A 107 8.71 -11.70 -9.92
CA ILE A 107 8.82 -10.77 -11.03
C ILE A 107 8.24 -11.43 -12.28
N LEU A 108 7.30 -10.72 -12.93
CA LEU A 108 6.67 -11.13 -14.16
C LEU A 108 7.40 -10.52 -15.36
N ASN A 109 7.82 -11.36 -16.30
CA ASN A 109 8.39 -10.95 -17.55
C ASN A 109 7.48 -11.37 -18.72
N TRP A 110 6.98 -10.39 -19.47
CA TRP A 110 6.16 -10.61 -20.66
C TRP A 110 6.97 -10.34 -21.93
N ASP A 111 7.14 -11.33 -22.79
CA ASP A 111 7.90 -11.27 -24.05
C ASP A 111 7.01 -11.06 -25.31
N GLY A 112 5.70 -10.89 -25.14
CA GLY A 112 4.72 -10.76 -26.21
C GLY A 112 4.05 -12.09 -26.60
N VAL A 113 4.55 -13.23 -26.11
CA VAL A 113 4.04 -14.57 -26.35
C VAL A 113 3.73 -15.31 -25.06
N SER A 114 4.62 -15.18 -24.07
CA SER A 114 4.47 -15.86 -22.78
C SER A 114 4.84 -14.98 -21.61
N VAL A 115 4.32 -15.29 -20.44
CA VAL A 115 4.76 -14.76 -19.16
C VAL A 115 5.67 -15.78 -18.50
N SER A 116 6.86 -15.35 -18.12
CA SER A 116 7.71 -16.07 -17.18
C SER A 116 7.63 -15.40 -15.80
N MET A 117 7.80 -16.18 -14.75
CA MET A 117 7.79 -15.72 -13.38
C MET A 117 9.02 -16.19 -12.64
N ASP A 118 9.78 -15.23 -12.11
CA ASP A 118 10.93 -15.45 -11.25
C ASP A 118 10.51 -15.24 -9.81
N TRP A 119 10.59 -16.29 -8.99
CA TRP A 119 10.23 -16.23 -7.58
C TRP A 119 11.45 -15.96 -6.72
N TYR A 120 11.32 -15.04 -5.76
CA TYR A 120 12.40 -14.58 -4.90
C TYR A 120 12.18 -15.00 -3.45
N LYS A 121 13.29 -15.42 -2.82
CA LYS A 121 13.42 -15.53 -1.36
C LYS A 121 14.53 -14.58 -0.93
N GLY A 122 14.14 -13.44 -0.36
CA GLY A 122 15.06 -12.31 -0.20
C GLY A 122 15.51 -11.79 -1.57
N ASN A 123 16.81 -11.61 -1.77
CA ASN A 123 17.40 -11.10 -3.01
C ASN A 123 17.82 -12.20 -4.01
N VAL A 124 17.50 -13.46 -3.72
CA VAL A 124 17.93 -14.60 -4.54
C VAL A 124 16.73 -15.23 -5.22
N ILE A 125 16.88 -15.55 -6.53
CA ILE A 125 15.88 -16.31 -7.27
C ILE A 125 15.84 -17.72 -6.66
N SER A 126 14.68 -18.11 -6.11
CA SER A 126 14.46 -19.40 -5.47
C SER A 126 13.86 -20.43 -6.42
N SER A 127 13.09 -19.98 -7.38
CA SER A 127 12.50 -20.83 -8.42
C SER A 127 12.09 -19.99 -9.63
N PHE A 128 11.82 -20.68 -10.71
CA PHE A 128 11.54 -20.06 -11.99
C PHE A 128 10.46 -20.83 -12.75
N ASN A 129 9.44 -20.13 -13.21
CA ASN A 129 8.38 -20.72 -14.03
C ASN A 129 8.41 -20.10 -15.43
N ARG A 130 8.84 -20.89 -16.42
CA ARG A 130 8.65 -20.53 -17.83
C ARG A 130 7.20 -20.80 -18.23
N ASN A 131 6.69 -19.98 -19.15
CA ASN A 131 5.36 -20.18 -19.71
C ASN A 131 4.25 -20.24 -18.62
N PHE A 132 4.37 -19.40 -17.58
CA PHE A 132 3.36 -19.30 -16.54
C PHE A 132 1.99 -18.92 -17.14
N VAL A 133 1.98 -18.00 -18.11
CA VAL A 133 0.87 -17.73 -19.02
C VAL A 133 1.40 -17.83 -20.43
N VAL A 134 0.69 -18.53 -21.31
CA VAL A 134 1.03 -18.69 -22.72
C VAL A 134 -0.09 -18.13 -23.56
N ARG A 135 0.27 -17.35 -24.55
CA ARG A 135 -0.64 -16.82 -25.55
C ARG A 135 -1.25 -17.95 -26.38
N TYR A 136 -2.57 -17.93 -26.56
CA TYR A 136 -3.30 -18.89 -27.36
C TYR A 136 -4.17 -18.21 -28.42
N GLU A 137 -4.52 -18.94 -29.50
CA GLU A 137 -5.40 -18.45 -30.56
C GLU A 137 -6.85 -18.57 -30.10
N LEU A 138 -7.59 -17.46 -30.15
CA LEU A 138 -9.01 -17.42 -29.84
C LEU A 138 -9.83 -18.09 -30.95
N PRO A 139 -10.99 -18.70 -30.62
CA PRO A 139 -11.92 -19.20 -31.62
C PRO A 139 -12.29 -18.11 -32.62
N ARG A 140 -12.24 -18.44 -33.91
CA ARG A 140 -12.60 -17.52 -34.98
C ARG A 140 -14.10 -17.38 -35.13
N LYS A 141 -14.57 -16.19 -35.36
CA LYS A 141 -15.97 -15.96 -35.78
C LYS A 141 -16.17 -16.49 -37.19
N PRO A 142 -17.39 -16.99 -37.55
CA PRO A 142 -17.71 -17.38 -38.91
C PRO A 142 -17.32 -16.30 -39.91
N ARG A 143 -16.60 -16.68 -40.97
CA ARG A 143 -16.08 -15.79 -42.05
C ARG A 143 -14.92 -14.88 -41.67
N GLU A 144 -14.36 -14.95 -40.45
CA GLU A 144 -13.21 -14.14 -40.04
C GLU A 144 -11.90 -14.82 -40.50
N ARG A 145 -11.10 -14.06 -41.28
CA ARG A 145 -9.79 -14.52 -41.78
C ARG A 145 -8.64 -14.24 -40.84
N LYS A 146 -8.79 -13.19 -39.97
CA LYS A 146 -7.74 -12.74 -39.06
C LYS A 146 -7.69 -13.62 -37.82
N LYS A 147 -6.48 -14.00 -37.44
CA LYS A 147 -6.23 -14.70 -36.18
C LYS A 147 -6.19 -13.70 -35.04
N HIS A 148 -6.89 -14.02 -33.95
CA HIS A 148 -6.85 -13.27 -32.71
C HIS A 148 -6.21 -14.12 -31.64
N TYR A 149 -5.45 -13.48 -30.78
CA TYR A 149 -4.71 -14.16 -29.73
C TYR A 149 -4.99 -13.52 -28.38
N TYR A 150 -4.95 -14.34 -27.34
CA TYR A 150 -5.08 -13.89 -25.96
C TYR A 150 -4.02 -14.56 -25.09
N PRO A 151 -3.36 -13.83 -24.15
CA PRO A 151 -3.36 -12.37 -24.05
C PRO A 151 -2.64 -11.73 -25.24
N LYS A 152 -3.11 -10.54 -25.66
CA LYS A 152 -2.52 -9.80 -26.81
C LYS A 152 -1.51 -8.74 -26.37
N ASP A 153 -1.64 -8.26 -25.12
CA ASP A 153 -0.83 -7.17 -24.58
C ASP A 153 -0.51 -7.38 -23.10
N LYS A 154 0.29 -6.49 -22.54
CA LYS A 154 0.75 -6.55 -21.15
C LYS A 154 -0.40 -6.53 -20.13
N ALA A 155 -1.46 -5.76 -20.39
CA ALA A 155 -2.58 -5.66 -19.44
C ALA A 155 -3.35 -6.99 -19.39
N GLU A 156 -3.64 -7.60 -20.54
CA GLU A 156 -4.26 -8.91 -20.61
C GLU A 156 -3.36 -10.00 -20.00
N ALA A 157 -2.03 -9.93 -20.19
CA ALA A 157 -1.08 -10.86 -19.59
C ALA A 157 -1.05 -10.77 -18.05
N ILE A 158 -1.11 -9.57 -17.49
CA ILE A 158 -1.19 -9.35 -16.03
C ILE A 158 -2.51 -9.89 -15.48
N VAL A 159 -3.63 -9.61 -16.14
CA VAL A 159 -4.95 -10.11 -15.74
C VAL A 159 -4.97 -11.64 -15.75
N GLU A 160 -4.48 -12.26 -16.82
CA GLU A 160 -4.44 -13.73 -16.91
C GLU A 160 -3.53 -14.36 -15.86
N THR A 161 -2.42 -13.70 -15.54
CA THR A 161 -1.56 -14.09 -14.42
C THR A 161 -2.30 -14.02 -13.09
N ALA A 162 -3.02 -12.92 -12.84
CA ALA A 162 -3.81 -12.74 -11.63
C ALA A 162 -4.87 -13.83 -11.49
N ARG A 163 -5.57 -14.17 -12.57
CA ARG A 163 -6.56 -15.24 -12.60
C ARG A 163 -5.98 -16.61 -12.26
N LYS A 164 -4.81 -16.93 -12.79
CA LYS A 164 -4.11 -18.17 -12.40
C LYS A 164 -3.74 -18.21 -10.93
N LEU A 165 -3.46 -17.05 -10.33
CA LEU A 165 -3.13 -16.94 -8.91
C LEU A 165 -4.37 -16.99 -8.01
N GLU A 166 -5.59 -16.78 -8.52
CA GLU A 166 -6.85 -16.86 -7.75
C GLU A 166 -7.04 -18.22 -7.08
N SER A 167 -6.48 -19.30 -7.64
CA SER A 167 -6.51 -20.64 -7.03
C SER A 167 -5.77 -20.70 -5.68
N PHE A 168 -4.89 -19.75 -5.40
CA PHE A 168 -4.15 -19.64 -4.15
C PHE A 168 -4.77 -18.67 -3.14
N GLY A 169 -5.76 -17.87 -3.55
CA GLY A 169 -6.46 -16.91 -2.72
C GLY A 169 -6.90 -15.65 -3.45
N SER A 170 -7.41 -14.67 -2.71
CA SER A 170 -7.85 -13.40 -3.29
C SER A 170 -6.69 -12.65 -3.92
N THR A 171 -6.92 -12.10 -5.12
CA THR A 171 -5.90 -11.41 -5.90
C THR A 171 -6.23 -9.92 -6.02
N LEU A 172 -5.25 -9.06 -5.77
CA LEU A 172 -5.34 -7.62 -5.94
C LEU A 172 -4.36 -7.14 -7.03
N ILE A 173 -4.88 -6.48 -8.07
CA ILE A 173 -4.05 -5.83 -9.09
C ILE A 173 -3.91 -4.35 -8.72
N TYR A 174 -2.73 -3.98 -8.20
CA TYR A 174 -2.41 -2.58 -7.94
C TYR A 174 -1.92 -1.88 -9.21
N VAL A 175 -2.50 -0.73 -9.51
CA VAL A 175 -2.15 0.08 -10.68
C VAL A 175 -1.78 1.50 -10.22
N PRO A 176 -0.54 1.96 -10.41
CA PRO A 176 -0.09 3.25 -9.87
C PRO A 176 -0.74 4.46 -10.57
N ILE A 177 -1.27 4.27 -11.79
CA ILE A 177 -1.90 5.34 -12.55
C ILE A 177 -3.42 5.12 -12.58
N LYS A 178 -4.17 6.03 -11.96
CA LYS A 178 -5.65 5.96 -11.85
C LYS A 178 -6.35 5.72 -13.19
N LYS A 179 -5.89 6.36 -14.28
CA LYS A 179 -6.46 6.18 -15.63
C LYS A 179 -6.33 4.75 -16.15
N SER A 180 -5.31 4.03 -15.71
CA SER A 180 -5.07 2.64 -16.14
C SER A 180 -5.95 1.63 -15.43
N CYS A 181 -6.56 1.96 -14.27
CA CYS A 181 -7.47 1.05 -13.56
C CYS A 181 -8.60 0.56 -14.46
N LEU A 182 -9.19 1.45 -15.26
CA LEU A 182 -10.26 1.10 -16.19
C LEU A 182 -9.78 0.11 -17.28
N THR A 183 -8.55 0.25 -17.75
CA THR A 183 -7.94 -0.65 -18.75
C THR A 183 -7.84 -2.08 -18.20
N TYR A 184 -7.34 -2.24 -16.97
CA TYR A 184 -7.24 -3.55 -16.33
C TYR A 184 -8.61 -4.12 -15.97
N ALA A 185 -9.55 -3.31 -15.50
CA ALA A 185 -10.92 -3.75 -15.24
C ALA A 185 -11.62 -4.27 -16.52
N LYS A 186 -11.47 -3.56 -17.65
CA LYS A 186 -11.98 -4.03 -18.95
C LYS A 186 -11.28 -5.30 -19.43
N ALA A 187 -9.98 -5.43 -19.24
CA ALA A 187 -9.24 -6.63 -19.58
C ALA A 187 -9.73 -7.83 -18.75
N TYR A 188 -9.98 -7.62 -17.45
CA TYR A 188 -10.54 -8.67 -16.58
C TYR A 188 -11.95 -9.08 -17.01
N ALA A 189 -12.86 -8.12 -17.23
CA ALA A 189 -14.21 -8.42 -17.71
C ALA A 189 -14.20 -9.25 -19.02
N LYS A 190 -13.34 -8.85 -19.97
CA LYS A 190 -13.16 -9.59 -21.23
C LYS A 190 -12.61 -11.00 -21.04
N SER A 191 -11.75 -11.23 -20.04
CA SER A 191 -11.21 -12.55 -19.75
C SER A 191 -12.27 -13.53 -19.25
N LEU A 192 -13.32 -13.04 -18.56
CA LEU A 192 -14.47 -13.82 -18.13
C LEU A 192 -15.38 -14.22 -19.29
N GLU A 193 -15.52 -13.36 -20.31
CA GLU A 193 -16.30 -13.66 -21.51
C GLU A 193 -15.64 -14.72 -22.41
N ALA A 194 -14.33 -14.85 -22.36
CA ALA A 194 -13.58 -15.80 -23.18
C ALA A 194 -13.68 -17.26 -22.69
N GLU A 195 -14.24 -17.48 -21.50
CA GLU A 195 -14.45 -18.81 -20.90
C GLU A 195 -15.88 -19.36 -21.12
N GLN A 196 -16.80 -18.53 -21.58
CA GLN A 196 -18.16 -18.94 -21.95
C GLN A 196 -18.21 -19.38 -23.41
#